data_6faefca8641643cdfb7d51a06f352c21
#
_entry.id   6faefca8641643cdfb7d51a06f352c21
#
_cell.length_a   1.000
_cell.length_b   1.000
_cell.length_c   1.000
_cell.angle_alpha   90.00
_cell.angle_beta   90.00
_cell.angle_gamma   90.00
#
_symmetry.space_group_name_H-M   'P 1'
#
loop_
_entity.id
_entity.type
_entity.pdbx_description
1 polymer ?
#
loop_
_entity_poly.entity_id
_entity_poly.type
_entity_poly.pdbx_seq_one_letter_code
_entity_poly.pdbx_strand_id
1 'polypeptide(L)'
;MAFVPVWAQQDLQPRQLVEAPTAGLLPSRGLGLDLRFYGGDGILGGVSVGLFSRGMVGVSFGGSDLLGNEALDLNPRVEFSGRVRVLEEGYTIPALAVGYISQGYGMFDDELKRYTRKSKGIYAVASKNFKLPLGHTGLHVGANRSFEDGDGDSDFTGYVGVDTGLGKYVVVLAEYDFGLNDNSDNSLGSGKGFFNAGIRWTLSEAFALEFDLKNIFRNGMQNPHPDRELRIAYFGKF
;
A
#
# COMPACT_ATOMS: atom_id res chain seq x y z
N MET A 1 -24.76 9.85 -27.76
CA MET A 1 -23.45 10.15 -27.17
C MET A 1 -23.62 10.09 -25.67
N ALA A 2 -23.17 9.03 -25.02
CA ALA A 2 -23.23 8.94 -23.56
C ALA A 2 -22.04 9.73 -23.02
N PHE A 3 -22.31 10.75 -22.23
CA PHE A 3 -21.30 11.43 -21.43
C PHE A 3 -20.72 10.42 -20.46
N VAL A 4 -19.50 9.94 -20.69
CA VAL A 4 -18.71 9.23 -19.69
C VAL A 4 -18.24 10.32 -18.73
N PRO A 5 -18.69 10.33 -17.46
CA PRO A 5 -18.25 11.35 -16.53
C PRO A 5 -16.74 11.23 -16.33
N VAL A 6 -16.07 12.39 -16.28
CA VAL A 6 -14.61 12.54 -16.11
C VAL A 6 -14.06 11.82 -14.87
N TRP A 7 -14.92 11.41 -13.97
CA TRP A 7 -14.63 10.66 -12.73
C TRP A 7 -14.05 9.25 -12.96
N ALA A 8 -14.50 8.56 -14.00
CA ALA A 8 -14.07 7.18 -14.28
C ALA A 8 -12.57 7.05 -14.61
N GLN A 9 -11.92 8.16 -14.93
CA GLN A 9 -10.51 8.17 -15.28
C GLN A 9 -9.59 8.50 -14.10
N GLN A 10 -10.12 9.15 -13.03
CA GLN A 10 -9.40 9.38 -11.77
C GLN A 10 -9.42 8.16 -10.84
N ASP A 11 -10.41 7.30 -10.99
CA ASP A 11 -10.63 6.14 -10.11
C ASP A 11 -9.68 4.96 -10.42
N LEU A 12 -8.91 5.03 -11.50
CA LEU A 12 -7.95 3.98 -11.89
C LEU A 12 -6.54 4.21 -11.32
N GLN A 13 -6.24 5.37 -10.74
CA GLN A 13 -4.95 5.56 -10.09
C GLN A 13 -4.95 4.85 -8.74
N PRO A 14 -4.12 3.82 -8.54
CA PRO A 14 -4.05 3.17 -7.26
C PRO A 14 -3.54 4.18 -6.22
N ARG A 15 -4.20 4.26 -5.07
CA ARG A 15 -3.71 5.02 -3.91
C ARG A 15 -2.49 4.35 -3.29
N GLN A 16 -2.39 3.07 -3.51
CA GLN A 16 -1.33 2.18 -3.04
C GLN A 16 -1.18 1.07 -4.08
N LEU A 17 0.03 0.66 -4.34
CA LEU A 17 0.32 -0.59 -5.03
C LEU A 17 -0.06 -1.76 -4.10
N VAL A 18 0.79 -2.70 -3.87
CA VAL A 18 0.54 -3.74 -2.87
C VAL A 18 0.72 -3.14 -1.45
N GLU A 19 1.91 -2.62 -1.14
CA GLU A 19 2.25 -1.98 0.13
C GLU A 19 2.81 -0.55 -0.05
N ALA A 20 3.41 -0.28 -1.20
CA ALA A 20 4.02 1.02 -1.48
C ALA A 20 2.96 2.09 -1.80
N PRO A 21 3.00 3.25 -1.14
CA PRO A 21 2.11 4.35 -1.45
C PRO A 21 2.44 4.97 -2.80
N THR A 22 1.42 5.50 -3.48
CA THR A 22 1.55 6.30 -4.70
C THR A 22 1.18 7.74 -4.42
N ALA A 23 1.23 8.63 -5.42
CA ALA A 23 0.67 9.97 -5.29
C ALA A 23 -0.86 10.02 -5.50
N GLY A 24 -1.53 8.87 -5.70
CA GLY A 24 -2.98 8.77 -5.83
C GLY A 24 -3.71 9.18 -4.55
N LEU A 25 -4.87 9.82 -4.69
CA LEU A 25 -5.73 10.29 -3.59
C LEU A 25 -7.16 9.84 -3.79
N LEU A 26 -7.92 9.80 -2.70
CA LEU A 26 -9.38 9.84 -2.78
C LEU A 26 -9.84 11.23 -3.22
N PRO A 27 -10.92 11.32 -4.01
CA PRO A 27 -11.53 12.60 -4.31
C PRO A 27 -12.03 13.27 -3.03
N SER A 28 -12.27 14.57 -3.08
CA SER A 28 -12.91 15.29 -1.96
C SER A 28 -14.23 14.63 -1.59
N ARG A 29 -14.47 14.39 -0.30
CA ARG A 29 -15.60 13.61 0.24
C ARG A 29 -15.63 12.17 -0.22
N GLY A 30 -14.54 11.64 -0.77
CA GLY A 30 -14.39 10.22 -1.06
C GLY A 30 -14.19 9.43 0.21
N LEU A 31 -14.85 8.28 0.30
CA LEU A 31 -14.69 7.28 1.35
C LEU A 31 -14.02 6.05 0.75
N GLY A 32 -12.99 5.55 1.39
CA GLY A 32 -12.38 4.26 1.09
C GLY A 32 -12.47 3.34 2.28
N LEU A 33 -12.94 2.12 2.06
CA LEU A 33 -12.88 1.03 3.03
C LEU A 33 -11.98 -0.05 2.44
N ASP A 34 -11.08 -0.55 3.23
CA ASP A 34 -10.15 -1.62 2.85
C ASP A 34 -10.22 -2.74 3.87
N LEU A 35 -10.34 -3.96 3.41
CA LEU A 35 -10.27 -5.17 4.22
C LEU A 35 -9.24 -6.10 3.60
N ARG A 36 -8.24 -6.49 4.38
CA ARG A 36 -7.14 -7.37 3.97
C ARG A 36 -7.14 -8.63 4.79
N PHE A 37 -7.00 -9.76 4.11
CA PHE A 37 -6.80 -11.08 4.70
C PHE A 37 -5.39 -11.55 4.34
N TYR A 38 -4.55 -11.76 5.33
CA TYR A 38 -3.14 -12.10 5.15
C TYR A 38 -2.76 -13.36 5.93
N GLY A 39 -1.56 -13.87 5.69
CA GLY A 39 -1.07 -15.09 6.34
C GLY A 39 -1.06 -14.99 7.86
N GLY A 40 -1.20 -16.12 8.56
CA GLY A 40 -1.37 -16.18 10.01
C GLY A 40 -2.80 -15.80 10.42
N ASP A 41 -3.79 -16.16 9.59
CA ASP A 41 -5.22 -15.90 9.83
C ASP A 41 -5.51 -14.44 10.19
N GLY A 42 -4.70 -13.54 9.62
CA GLY A 42 -4.72 -12.12 9.91
C GLY A 42 -5.78 -11.36 9.13
N ILE A 43 -6.37 -10.36 9.78
CA ILE A 43 -7.30 -9.42 9.18
C ILE A 43 -6.86 -8.00 9.52
N LEU A 44 -6.85 -7.12 8.51
CA LEU A 44 -6.61 -5.70 8.68
C LEU A 44 -7.72 -4.90 8.00
N GLY A 45 -8.45 -4.14 8.80
CA GLY A 45 -9.47 -3.20 8.33
C GLY A 45 -8.93 -1.77 8.29
N GLY A 46 -9.33 -1.01 7.27
CA GLY A 46 -8.94 0.39 7.12
C GLY A 46 -10.08 1.25 6.59
N VAL A 47 -10.14 2.48 7.07
CA VAL A 47 -11.06 3.52 6.61
C VAL A 47 -10.26 4.75 6.22
N SER A 48 -10.54 5.33 5.08
CA SER A 48 -9.87 6.54 4.60
C SER A 48 -10.87 7.53 4.01
N VAL A 49 -10.57 8.81 4.16
CA VAL A 49 -11.43 9.91 3.70
C VAL A 49 -10.58 10.91 2.91
N GLY A 50 -11.10 11.30 1.74
CA GLY A 50 -10.53 12.37 0.94
C GLY A 50 -10.90 13.73 1.52
N LEU A 51 -9.88 14.51 1.84
CA LEU A 51 -9.98 15.87 2.36
C LEU A 51 -9.57 16.85 1.27
N PHE A 52 -10.48 17.74 0.92
CA PHE A 52 -10.25 18.70 -0.16
C PHE A 52 -9.86 17.99 -1.46
N SER A 53 -9.23 18.66 -2.39
CA SER A 53 -8.76 18.07 -3.65
C SER A 53 -7.36 17.46 -3.57
N ARG A 54 -6.64 17.66 -2.47
CA ARG A 54 -5.19 17.37 -2.37
C ARG A 54 -4.77 16.58 -1.14
N GLY A 55 -5.69 16.17 -0.30
CA GLY A 55 -5.38 15.47 0.94
C GLY A 55 -6.26 14.27 1.20
N MET A 56 -5.77 13.33 1.96
CA MET A 56 -6.53 12.23 2.53
C MET A 56 -5.96 11.82 3.88
N VAL A 57 -6.83 11.31 4.74
CA VAL A 57 -6.46 10.71 6.03
C VAL A 57 -7.11 9.35 6.15
N GLY A 58 -6.57 8.50 7.00
CA GLY A 58 -7.12 7.19 7.26
C GLY A 58 -6.72 6.64 8.61
N VAL A 59 -7.45 5.62 9.03
CA VAL A 59 -7.18 4.82 10.22
C VAL A 59 -7.26 3.35 9.84
N SER A 60 -6.49 2.51 10.50
CA SER A 60 -6.51 1.06 10.33
C SER A 60 -6.33 0.35 11.65
N PHE A 61 -6.89 -0.85 11.74
CA PHE A 61 -6.77 -1.73 12.88
C PHE A 61 -6.98 -3.17 12.44
N GLY A 62 -6.31 -4.10 13.10
CA GLY A 62 -6.41 -5.52 12.81
C GLY A 62 -5.61 -6.37 13.78
N GLY A 63 -5.28 -7.56 13.37
CA GLY A 63 -4.51 -8.52 14.14
C GLY A 63 -4.35 -9.84 13.40
N SER A 64 -3.67 -10.78 14.03
CA SER A 64 -3.46 -12.15 13.57
C SER A 64 -4.33 -13.12 14.37
N ASP A 65 -4.42 -14.36 13.89
CA ASP A 65 -5.21 -15.44 14.51
C ASP A 65 -6.71 -15.13 14.71
N LEU A 66 -7.24 -14.20 13.91
CA LEU A 66 -8.65 -13.79 13.97
C LEU A 66 -9.61 -14.83 13.39
N LEU A 67 -9.14 -15.71 12.49
CA LEU A 67 -9.94 -16.76 11.86
C LEU A 67 -9.55 -18.16 12.34
N GLY A 68 -8.47 -18.29 13.11
CA GLY A 68 -7.95 -19.55 13.63
C GLY A 68 -8.59 -19.99 14.95
N ASN A 69 -8.03 -21.06 15.54
CA ASN A 69 -8.42 -21.58 16.85
C ASN A 69 -7.44 -21.14 17.96
N GLU A 70 -6.46 -20.33 17.64
CA GLU A 70 -5.47 -19.82 18.57
C GLU A 70 -5.96 -18.57 19.31
N ALA A 71 -5.20 -18.08 20.27
CA ALA A 71 -5.57 -16.86 20.98
C ALA A 71 -5.43 -15.65 20.04
N LEU A 72 -6.43 -14.77 20.08
CA LEU A 72 -6.42 -13.53 19.28
C LEU A 72 -5.17 -12.72 19.57
N ASP A 73 -4.43 -12.35 18.54
CA ASP A 73 -3.30 -11.45 18.60
C ASP A 73 -3.64 -10.14 17.87
N LEU A 74 -4.17 -9.18 18.63
CA LEU A 74 -4.56 -7.88 18.11
C LEU A 74 -3.37 -6.93 18.03
N ASN A 75 -3.34 -6.14 16.98
CA ASN A 75 -2.37 -5.04 16.87
C ASN A 75 -2.42 -4.16 18.12
N PRO A 76 -1.29 -3.69 18.63
CA PRO A 76 -1.23 -2.98 19.93
C PRO A 76 -1.96 -1.64 19.93
N ARG A 77 -2.25 -1.09 18.75
CA ARG A 77 -2.88 0.23 18.61
C ARG A 77 -3.61 0.40 17.28
N VAL A 78 -4.46 1.40 17.22
CA VAL A 78 -5.02 1.92 15.97
C VAL A 78 -3.92 2.69 15.23
N GLU A 79 -3.75 2.39 13.96
CA GLU A 79 -2.75 3.05 13.12
C GLU A 79 -3.38 4.14 12.27
N PHE A 80 -2.56 5.13 11.93
CA PHE A 80 -2.99 6.34 11.23
C PHE A 80 -2.25 6.51 9.91
N SER A 81 -2.92 7.13 8.96
CA SER A 81 -2.31 7.54 7.70
C SER A 81 -2.77 8.95 7.32
N GLY A 82 -1.88 9.67 6.65
CA GLY A 82 -2.19 10.97 6.07
C GLY A 82 -1.34 11.19 4.83
N ARG A 83 -1.91 11.83 3.80
CA ARG A 83 -1.20 12.16 2.56
C ARG A 83 -1.68 13.48 2.01
N VAL A 84 -0.72 14.24 1.51
CA VAL A 84 -1.00 15.50 0.78
C VAL A 84 -0.25 15.44 -0.55
N ARG A 85 -0.97 15.71 -1.64
CA ARG A 85 -0.38 15.90 -2.96
C ARG A 85 0.11 17.34 -3.06
N VAL A 86 1.42 17.50 -3.14
CA VAL A 86 2.11 18.80 -3.18
C VAL A 86 2.11 19.35 -4.60
N LEU A 87 2.30 18.47 -5.59
CA LEU A 87 2.33 18.82 -7.01
C LEU A 87 1.41 17.91 -7.80
N GLU A 88 0.55 18.51 -8.61
CA GLU A 88 -0.31 17.76 -9.54
C GLU A 88 0.48 17.25 -10.74
N GLU A 89 0.05 16.13 -11.28
CA GLU A 89 0.62 15.59 -12.51
C GLU A 89 0.35 16.53 -13.69
N GLY A 90 1.43 16.94 -14.36
CA GLY A 90 1.37 17.65 -15.63
C GLY A 90 1.81 16.79 -16.80
N TYR A 91 1.94 17.36 -18.00
CA TYR A 91 2.39 16.64 -19.18
C TYR A 91 3.80 16.02 -18.99
N THR A 92 4.74 16.82 -18.50
CA THR A 92 6.14 16.41 -18.26
C THR A 92 6.46 16.14 -16.79
N ILE A 93 5.69 16.72 -15.88
CA ILE A 93 5.98 16.74 -14.43
C ILE A 93 5.17 15.62 -13.76
N PRO A 94 5.79 14.77 -12.90
CA PRO A 94 5.06 13.79 -12.12
C PRO A 94 4.23 14.47 -11.02
N ALA A 95 3.19 13.80 -10.56
CA ALA A 95 2.55 14.14 -9.29
C ALA A 95 3.53 13.87 -8.15
N LEU A 96 3.61 14.78 -7.18
CA LEU A 96 4.41 14.60 -5.96
C LEU A 96 3.47 14.59 -4.75
N ALA A 97 3.63 13.60 -3.90
CA ALA A 97 2.93 13.53 -2.62
C ALA A 97 3.89 13.26 -1.48
N VAL A 98 3.54 13.78 -0.32
CA VAL A 98 4.19 13.48 0.96
C VAL A 98 3.15 12.94 1.91
N GLY A 99 3.54 12.07 2.81
CA GLY A 99 2.60 11.49 3.75
C GLY A 99 3.27 10.77 4.90
N TYR A 100 2.40 10.22 5.74
CA TYR A 100 2.74 9.42 6.89
C TYR A 100 1.84 8.19 6.94
N ILE A 101 2.40 7.03 7.25
CA ILE A 101 1.69 5.78 7.48
C ILE A 101 2.36 5.08 8.64
N SER A 102 1.63 4.88 9.74
CA SER A 102 2.13 4.13 10.90
C SER A 102 1.81 2.63 10.81
N GLN A 103 0.90 2.22 9.92
CA GLN A 103 0.58 0.82 9.70
C GLN A 103 1.70 0.10 8.96
N GLY A 104 2.32 -0.89 9.62
CA GLY A 104 3.15 -1.90 8.99
C GLY A 104 2.33 -3.12 8.54
N TYR A 105 2.99 -4.17 8.09
CA TYR A 105 2.33 -5.36 7.56
C TYR A 105 2.85 -6.64 8.21
N GLY A 106 1.98 -7.65 8.25
CA GLY A 106 2.22 -8.90 8.96
C GLY A 106 1.97 -8.77 10.46
N MET A 107 2.48 -9.71 11.23
CA MET A 107 2.32 -9.73 12.69
C MET A 107 3.15 -8.61 13.35
N PHE A 108 2.67 -8.11 14.47
CA PHE A 108 3.42 -7.17 15.30
C PHE A 108 4.34 -7.94 16.25
N ASP A 109 5.59 -7.57 16.29
CA ASP A 109 6.60 -8.12 17.18
C ASP A 109 6.72 -7.23 18.43
N ASP A 110 6.31 -7.76 19.57
CA ASP A 110 6.29 -7.04 20.84
C ASP A 110 7.69 -6.78 21.42
N GLU A 111 8.68 -7.59 21.09
CA GLU A 111 10.05 -7.39 21.54
C GLU A 111 10.73 -6.27 20.75
N LEU A 112 10.61 -6.32 19.43
CA LEU A 112 11.18 -5.32 18.53
C LEU A 112 10.30 -4.09 18.35
N LYS A 113 9.06 -4.08 18.88
CA LYS A 113 8.09 -2.99 18.78
C LYS A 113 7.84 -2.54 17.34
N ARG A 114 7.76 -3.52 16.44
CA ARG A 114 7.57 -3.29 15.00
C ARG A 114 6.72 -4.38 14.35
N TYR A 115 6.15 -4.08 13.21
CA TYR A 115 5.56 -5.11 12.35
C TYR A 115 6.65 -5.93 11.65
N THR A 116 6.29 -7.15 11.25
CA THR A 116 7.18 -8.02 10.44
C THR A 116 7.74 -7.27 9.23
N ARG A 117 6.90 -6.43 8.60
CA ARG A 117 7.33 -5.41 7.63
C ARG A 117 7.05 -4.05 8.18
N LYS A 118 8.10 -3.24 8.32
CA LYS A 118 8.01 -1.89 8.87
C LYS A 118 7.01 -1.03 8.10
N SER A 119 6.29 -0.22 8.83
CA SER A 119 5.49 0.87 8.26
C SER A 119 6.38 1.80 7.42
N LYS A 120 5.78 2.53 6.50
CA LYS A 120 6.53 3.52 5.72
C LYS A 120 6.94 4.75 6.55
N GLY A 121 6.28 4.99 7.69
CA GLY A 121 6.53 6.19 8.47
C GLY A 121 6.28 7.45 7.63
N ILE A 122 7.22 8.40 7.65
CA ILE A 122 7.19 9.55 6.74
C ILE A 122 7.71 9.11 5.36
N TYR A 123 7.01 9.53 4.31
CA TYR A 123 7.42 9.22 2.93
C TYR A 123 7.17 10.38 1.97
N ALA A 124 7.91 10.35 0.87
CA ALA A 124 7.67 11.15 -0.32
C ALA A 124 7.61 10.22 -1.55
N VAL A 125 6.72 10.51 -2.49
CA VAL A 125 6.54 9.71 -3.70
C VAL A 125 6.25 10.59 -4.92
N ALA A 126 6.88 10.22 -6.03
CA ALA A 126 6.59 10.74 -7.36
C ALA A 126 5.84 9.66 -8.16
N SER A 127 4.75 10.06 -8.83
CA SER A 127 3.94 9.17 -9.67
C SER A 127 3.70 9.80 -11.03
N LYS A 128 3.92 9.02 -12.08
CA LYS A 128 3.72 9.47 -13.46
C LYS A 128 2.97 8.44 -14.26
N ASN A 129 1.89 8.89 -14.92
CA ASN A 129 1.03 8.03 -15.73
C ASN A 129 1.34 8.21 -17.22
N PHE A 130 1.32 7.09 -17.92
CA PHE A 130 1.53 7.01 -19.36
C PHE A 130 0.37 6.26 -20.02
N LYS A 131 -0.01 6.69 -21.18
CA LYS A 131 -0.99 5.96 -21.98
C LYS A 131 -0.24 5.06 -22.96
N LEU A 132 -0.23 3.76 -22.70
CA LEU A 132 0.39 2.74 -23.55
C LEU A 132 -0.67 1.97 -24.34
N PRO A 133 -0.29 1.21 -25.38
CA PRO A 133 -1.25 0.43 -26.18
C PRO A 133 -2.08 -0.58 -25.37
N LEU A 134 -1.55 -1.14 -24.31
CA LEU A 134 -2.24 -2.09 -23.43
C LEU A 134 -3.18 -1.41 -22.42
N GLY A 135 -2.97 -0.14 -22.14
CA GLY A 135 -3.74 0.61 -21.14
C GLY A 135 -2.95 1.75 -20.49
N HIS A 136 -3.49 2.30 -19.42
CA HIS A 136 -2.76 3.26 -18.60
C HIS A 136 -1.72 2.54 -17.75
N THR A 137 -0.51 3.08 -17.72
CA THR A 137 0.59 2.55 -16.89
C THR A 137 1.11 3.66 -16.00
N GLY A 138 1.08 3.45 -14.70
CA GLY A 138 1.67 4.31 -13.68
C GLY A 138 3.07 3.83 -13.31
N LEU A 139 4.02 4.76 -13.20
CA LEU A 139 5.34 4.54 -12.63
C LEU A 139 5.45 5.33 -11.32
N HIS A 140 5.98 4.70 -10.30
CA HIS A 140 6.07 5.26 -8.96
C HIS A 140 7.47 5.08 -8.40
N VAL A 141 8.01 6.14 -7.82
CA VAL A 141 9.30 6.13 -7.13
C VAL A 141 9.15 6.89 -5.82
N GLY A 142 9.52 6.29 -4.71
CA GLY A 142 9.40 6.92 -3.41
C GLY A 142 10.56 6.59 -2.49
N ALA A 143 10.66 7.38 -1.43
CA ALA A 143 11.57 7.16 -0.32
C ALA A 143 10.82 7.37 0.99
N ASN A 144 11.24 6.66 2.02
CA ASN A 144 10.57 6.72 3.32
C ASN A 144 11.54 6.45 4.48
N ARG A 145 11.12 6.87 5.67
CA ARG A 145 11.74 6.51 6.94
C ARG A 145 10.67 6.02 7.91
N SER A 146 10.80 4.77 8.34
CA SER A 146 9.98 4.22 9.40
C SER A 146 10.40 4.76 10.76
N PHE A 147 9.46 4.77 11.71
CA PHE A 147 9.72 5.02 13.13
C PHE A 147 9.69 3.72 13.95
N GLU A 148 9.61 2.59 13.28
CA GLU A 148 9.72 1.27 13.87
C GLU A 148 11.19 0.85 13.87
N ASP A 149 11.95 1.36 14.81
CA ASP A 149 13.41 1.23 14.92
C ASP A 149 13.87 0.41 16.15
N GLY A 150 12.97 -0.38 16.72
CA GLY A 150 13.28 -1.23 17.88
C GLY A 150 14.33 -2.32 17.59
N ASP A 151 14.56 -2.65 16.34
CA ASP A 151 15.66 -3.52 15.88
C ASP A 151 17.00 -2.77 15.72
N GLY A 152 17.02 -1.46 15.97
CA GLY A 152 18.20 -0.60 15.84
C GLY A 152 18.45 -0.09 14.43
N ASP A 153 17.63 -0.45 13.45
CA ASP A 153 17.76 -0.02 12.06
C ASP A 153 16.77 1.10 11.73
N SER A 154 17.27 2.32 11.64
CA SER A 154 16.47 3.53 11.38
C SER A 154 16.79 4.19 10.04
N ASP A 155 17.37 3.46 9.12
CA ASP A 155 17.80 3.96 7.84
C ASP A 155 16.66 4.44 6.94
N PHE A 156 16.98 5.31 6.01
CA PHE A 156 16.06 5.60 4.91
C PHE A 156 16.04 4.45 3.93
N THR A 157 14.86 4.12 3.42
CA THR A 157 14.72 3.18 2.31
C THR A 157 13.98 3.82 1.15
N GLY A 158 14.08 3.20 0.00
CA GLY A 158 13.36 3.61 -1.21
C GLY A 158 12.54 2.47 -1.77
N TYR A 159 11.63 2.83 -2.66
CA TYR A 159 10.87 1.85 -3.43
C TYR A 159 10.58 2.37 -4.83
N VAL A 160 10.37 1.43 -5.72
CA VAL A 160 9.88 1.66 -7.08
C VAL A 160 8.70 0.77 -7.35
N GLY A 161 7.81 1.18 -8.23
CA GLY A 161 6.68 0.34 -8.58
C GLY A 161 5.99 0.77 -9.85
N VAL A 162 5.15 -0.13 -10.35
CA VAL A 162 4.39 0.03 -11.58
C VAL A 162 2.99 -0.53 -11.39
N ASP A 163 2.02 0.15 -11.96
CA ASP A 163 0.70 -0.41 -12.22
C ASP A 163 0.37 -0.32 -13.71
N THR A 164 -0.33 -1.32 -14.23
CA THR A 164 -0.75 -1.34 -15.63
C THR A 164 -2.16 -1.87 -15.75
N GLY A 165 -3.04 -1.06 -16.34
CA GLY A 165 -4.40 -1.45 -16.65
C GLY A 165 -4.43 -2.40 -17.86
N LEU A 166 -5.02 -3.57 -17.69
CA LEU A 166 -5.30 -4.54 -18.74
C LEU A 166 -6.79 -4.49 -19.08
N GLY A 167 -7.13 -3.71 -20.10
CA GLY A 167 -8.53 -3.44 -20.44
C GLY A 167 -9.22 -2.55 -19.40
N LYS A 168 -10.50 -2.83 -19.12
CA LYS A 168 -11.35 -1.95 -18.31
C LYS A 168 -11.37 -2.31 -16.83
N TYR A 169 -11.12 -3.56 -16.48
CA TYR A 169 -11.44 -4.09 -15.16
C TYR A 169 -10.24 -4.64 -14.39
N VAL A 170 -9.11 -4.85 -15.04
CA VAL A 170 -7.95 -5.50 -14.43
C VAL A 170 -6.78 -4.54 -14.39
N VAL A 171 -6.11 -4.49 -13.25
CA VAL A 171 -4.84 -3.76 -13.07
C VAL A 171 -3.83 -4.74 -12.51
N VAL A 172 -2.67 -4.82 -13.13
CA VAL A 172 -1.52 -5.56 -12.62
C VAL A 172 -0.63 -4.58 -11.87
N LEU A 173 -0.16 -4.98 -10.71
CA LEU A 173 0.65 -4.20 -9.81
C LEU A 173 1.99 -4.91 -9.57
N ALA A 174 3.07 -4.17 -9.54
CA ALA A 174 4.35 -4.67 -9.06
C ALA A 174 5.11 -3.57 -8.33
N GLU A 175 5.84 -3.95 -7.28
CA GLU A 175 6.65 -3.01 -6.51
C GLU A 175 7.89 -3.71 -5.96
N TYR A 176 8.95 -2.94 -5.79
CA TYR A 176 10.16 -3.35 -5.12
C TYR A 176 10.57 -2.30 -4.10
N ASP A 177 10.52 -2.68 -2.83
CA ASP A 177 11.08 -1.94 -1.72
C ASP A 177 12.50 -2.42 -1.47
N PHE A 178 13.46 -1.53 -1.45
CA PHE A 178 14.87 -1.88 -1.27
C PHE A 178 15.14 -2.44 0.13
N GLY A 179 14.29 -2.16 1.13
CA GLY A 179 14.39 -2.69 2.48
C GLY A 179 15.70 -2.32 3.19
N LEU A 180 16.23 -1.12 2.89
CA LEU A 180 17.50 -0.65 3.47
C LEU A 180 17.40 -0.37 4.97
N ASN A 181 16.18 -0.16 5.45
CA ASN A 181 15.85 0.00 6.87
C ASN A 181 15.48 -1.34 7.56
N ASP A 182 15.80 -2.46 6.94
CA ASP A 182 15.48 -3.80 7.42
C ASP A 182 16.57 -4.79 6.99
N ASN A 183 17.84 -4.42 7.18
CA ASN A 183 18.99 -5.17 6.73
C ASN A 183 20.16 -5.20 7.75
N SER A 184 19.95 -4.71 8.97
CA SER A 184 20.92 -4.79 10.06
C SER A 184 20.93 -6.18 10.72
N ASP A 185 21.87 -6.43 11.61
CA ASP A 185 22.05 -7.74 12.27
C ASP A 185 20.84 -8.18 13.10
N ASN A 186 20.07 -7.23 13.65
CA ASN A 186 18.86 -7.50 14.44
C ASN A 186 17.56 -7.33 13.64
N SER A 187 17.67 -7.01 12.37
CA SER A 187 16.50 -6.83 11.50
C SER A 187 15.90 -8.18 11.08
N LEU A 188 14.64 -8.17 10.71
CA LEU A 188 13.93 -9.36 10.22
C LEU A 188 14.23 -9.63 8.75
N GLY A 189 14.71 -8.65 8.02
CA GLY A 189 15.12 -8.76 6.63
C GLY A 189 16.50 -9.40 6.46
N SER A 190 16.79 -9.88 5.27
CA SER A 190 18.09 -10.50 4.89
C SER A 190 18.83 -9.69 3.81
N GLY A 191 18.50 -8.41 3.64
CA GLY A 191 19.15 -7.52 2.67
C GLY A 191 18.74 -7.72 1.22
N LYS A 192 17.70 -8.51 0.93
CA LYS A 192 17.22 -8.77 -0.45
C LYS A 192 16.16 -7.77 -0.94
N GLY A 193 15.70 -6.87 -0.07
CA GLY A 193 14.51 -6.05 -0.35
C GLY A 193 13.24 -6.90 -0.49
N PHE A 194 12.11 -6.23 -0.74
CA PHE A 194 10.81 -6.88 -0.82
C PHE A 194 10.21 -6.65 -2.21
N PHE A 195 10.11 -7.72 -2.99
CA PHE A 195 9.40 -7.70 -4.27
C PHE A 195 7.98 -8.24 -4.07
N ASN A 196 6.99 -7.42 -4.42
CA ASN A 196 5.58 -7.73 -4.33
C ASN A 196 4.92 -7.56 -5.70
N ALA A 197 3.93 -8.39 -6.00
CA ALA A 197 3.12 -8.29 -7.19
C ALA A 197 1.67 -8.62 -6.89
N GLY A 198 0.74 -7.97 -7.58
CA GLY A 198 -0.69 -8.14 -7.36
C GLY A 198 -1.51 -8.01 -8.63
N ILE A 199 -2.72 -8.53 -8.58
CA ILE A 199 -3.75 -8.35 -9.60
C ILE A 199 -4.98 -7.79 -8.91
N ARG A 200 -5.42 -6.61 -9.36
CA ARG A 200 -6.63 -5.95 -8.90
C ARG A 200 -7.71 -6.07 -9.96
N TRP A 201 -8.86 -6.57 -9.55
CA TRP A 201 -10.04 -6.66 -10.37
C TRP A 201 -11.10 -5.67 -9.89
N THR A 202 -11.42 -4.68 -10.70
CA THR A 202 -12.46 -3.69 -10.43
C THR A 202 -13.82 -4.30 -10.83
N LEU A 203 -14.56 -4.77 -9.85
CA LEU A 203 -15.87 -5.44 -10.07
C LEU A 203 -16.95 -4.43 -10.43
N SER A 204 -16.87 -3.22 -9.90
CA SER A 204 -17.75 -2.08 -10.17
C SER A 204 -17.01 -0.78 -9.89
N GLU A 205 -17.66 0.36 -10.10
CA GLU A 205 -17.11 1.67 -9.72
C GLU A 205 -16.81 1.79 -8.21
N ALA A 206 -17.51 0.99 -7.40
CA ALA A 206 -17.39 1.03 -5.94
C ALA A 206 -16.56 -0.11 -5.35
N PHE A 207 -16.36 -1.24 -6.06
CA PHE A 207 -15.74 -2.42 -5.50
C PHE A 207 -14.56 -2.92 -6.32
N ALA A 208 -13.47 -3.22 -5.63
CA ALA A 208 -12.33 -3.91 -6.18
C ALA A 208 -11.92 -5.10 -5.30
N LEU A 209 -11.48 -6.17 -5.95
CA LEU A 209 -10.87 -7.34 -5.34
C LEU A 209 -9.42 -7.39 -5.81
N GLU A 210 -8.49 -7.63 -4.88
CA GLU A 210 -7.07 -7.69 -5.19
C GLU A 210 -6.47 -8.93 -4.55
N PHE A 211 -5.64 -9.62 -5.30
CA PHE A 211 -4.87 -10.75 -4.84
C PHE A 211 -3.38 -10.42 -4.99
N ASP A 212 -2.64 -10.55 -3.89
CA ASP A 212 -1.24 -10.17 -3.81
C ASP A 212 -0.36 -11.33 -3.42
N LEU A 213 0.79 -11.39 -4.08
CA LEU A 213 1.96 -12.19 -3.68
C LEU A 213 3.00 -11.22 -3.14
N LYS A 214 3.36 -11.39 -1.87
CA LYS A 214 4.28 -10.49 -1.18
C LYS A 214 5.58 -11.21 -0.83
N ASN A 215 6.66 -10.44 -0.75
CA ASN A 215 7.99 -10.96 -0.41
C ASN A 215 8.43 -12.13 -1.33
N ILE A 216 8.25 -11.97 -2.63
CA ILE A 216 8.55 -13.01 -3.63
C ILE A 216 10.03 -13.40 -3.59
N PHE A 217 10.94 -12.47 -3.27
CA PHE A 217 12.39 -12.74 -3.12
C PHE A 217 12.76 -13.32 -1.77
N ARG A 218 11.78 -13.56 -0.88
CA ARG A 218 11.99 -14.18 0.43
C ARG A 218 13.04 -13.44 1.26
N ASN A 219 12.83 -12.16 1.43
CA ASN A 219 13.63 -11.33 2.32
C ASN A 219 13.19 -11.58 3.76
N GLY A 220 14.05 -12.14 4.59
CA GLY A 220 13.76 -12.55 5.96
C GLY A 220 13.75 -14.06 6.14
N MET A 221 14.08 -14.52 7.33
CA MET A 221 14.33 -15.94 7.62
C MET A 221 13.08 -16.74 8.01
N GLN A 222 11.96 -16.09 8.35
CA GLN A 222 10.85 -16.77 9.02
C GLN A 222 9.85 -17.43 8.07
N ASN A 223 9.80 -17.06 6.82
CA ASN A 223 8.83 -17.64 5.90
C ASN A 223 9.50 -18.14 4.60
N PRO A 224 9.51 -19.47 4.36
CA PRO A 224 10.12 -20.03 3.15
C PRO A 224 9.30 -19.80 1.88
N HIS A 225 8.10 -19.26 1.99
CA HIS A 225 7.18 -19.04 0.86
C HIS A 225 6.77 -17.56 0.77
N PRO A 226 6.43 -17.08 -0.44
CA PRO A 226 5.81 -15.77 -0.60
C PRO A 226 4.49 -15.70 0.19
N ASP A 227 4.28 -14.57 0.85
CA ASP A 227 3.02 -14.31 1.55
C ASP A 227 1.91 -14.05 0.53
N ARG A 228 0.69 -14.41 0.90
CA ARG A 228 -0.50 -14.21 0.09
C ARG A 228 -1.45 -13.29 0.84
N GLU A 229 -2.03 -12.37 0.10
CA GLU A 229 -3.01 -11.45 0.65
C GLU A 229 -4.20 -11.35 -0.30
N LEU A 230 -5.40 -11.33 0.27
CA LEU A 230 -6.63 -10.98 -0.40
C LEU A 230 -7.08 -9.63 0.15
N ARG A 231 -7.31 -8.66 -0.73
CA ARG A 231 -7.83 -7.35 -0.37
C ARG A 231 -9.17 -7.10 -1.01
N ILE A 232 -10.13 -6.64 -0.22
CA ILE A 232 -11.41 -6.13 -0.68
C ILE A 232 -11.41 -4.63 -0.43
N ALA A 233 -11.66 -3.85 -1.47
CA ALA A 233 -11.72 -2.41 -1.36
C ALA A 233 -13.09 -1.89 -1.81
N TYR A 234 -13.64 -0.97 -1.03
CA TYR A 234 -14.86 -0.25 -1.36
C TYR A 234 -14.56 1.25 -1.47
N PHE A 235 -15.13 1.88 -2.46
CA PHE A 235 -15.03 3.31 -2.71
C PHE A 235 -16.41 3.92 -2.79
N GLY A 236 -16.64 4.93 -1.99
CA GLY A 236 -17.89 5.69 -1.95
C GLY A 236 -17.63 7.19 -1.95
N LYS A 237 -18.71 7.97 -1.99
CA LYS A 237 -18.68 9.43 -1.84
C LYS A 237 -19.87 9.85 -1.01
N PHE A 238 -19.69 10.81 -0.09
CA PHE A 238 -20.71 11.38 0.76
C PHE A 238 -20.85 12.91 0.59
#